data_2f666d0db0c745ca1ac4827c3ed41e41
#
_entry.id   2f666d0db0c745ca1ac4827c3ed41e41
#
_cell.length_a   1.000
_cell.length_b   1.000
_cell.length_c   1.000
_cell.angle_alpha   90.00
_cell.angle_beta   90.00
_cell.angle_gamma   90.00
#
_symmetry.space_group_name_H-M   'P 1'
#
loop_
_entity.id
_entity.type
_entity.pdbx_description
1 polymer ?
#
loop_
_entity_poly.entity_id
_entity_poly.type
_entity_poly.pdbx_seq_one_letter_code
_entity_poly.pdbx_strand_id
1 'polypeptide(L)'
;MSDLFKNQNKDEYPYFVTHLECSEKGNDYDANEVHNLSAAGKPLLVRYDLSALKSSITKEAVAERPADLWRYRELLPVRSTENIVSLGETVTPLVSIPSPDGKEILVKDEGRLPTGSFKARGLCMAVSKAKELGVKVMAMPTNGNAGAALAAYCSRAGIESYVFCPEDTPEVNMREIAVQGAHLWRVNGLIDDCGKIVGDGKKVTGWFDVSTLKEPYRIEGKKTM
;
A
#
# COMPACT_ATOMS: atom_id res chain seq x y z
N MET A 1 33.31 3.29 14.18
CA MET A 1 31.89 2.93 14.40
C MET A 1 31.05 4.15 14.76
N SER A 2 31.29 5.33 14.22
CA SER A 2 30.64 6.57 14.68
C SER A 2 30.27 7.60 13.61
N ASP A 3 30.46 7.35 12.34
CA ASP A 3 30.23 8.37 11.31
C ASP A 3 29.06 8.10 10.34
N LEU A 4 28.39 6.95 10.44
CA LEU A 4 27.23 6.61 9.60
C LEU A 4 25.92 7.33 10.03
N PHE A 5 25.90 7.98 11.21
CA PHE A 5 24.68 8.58 11.78
C PHE A 5 24.73 10.11 11.89
N LYS A 6 25.77 10.78 11.43
CA LYS A 6 25.96 12.22 11.66
C LYS A 6 25.27 13.16 10.66
N ASN A 7 24.58 12.65 9.63
CA ASN A 7 23.90 13.50 8.64
C ASN A 7 22.46 13.03 8.31
N GLN A 8 21.75 12.45 9.28
CA GLN A 8 20.32 12.20 9.09
C GLN A 8 19.54 13.50 9.34
N ASN A 9 18.79 14.00 8.37
CA ASN A 9 17.76 14.98 8.59
C ASN A 9 16.85 14.46 9.73
N LYS A 10 16.38 15.33 10.61
CA LYS A 10 15.56 14.96 11.80
C LYS A 10 14.29 14.19 11.44
N ASP A 11 13.91 14.15 10.18
CA ASP A 11 12.70 13.52 9.63
C ASP A 11 12.98 12.17 8.94
N GLU A 12 14.23 11.73 8.87
CA GLU A 12 14.62 10.44 8.31
C GLU A 12 14.84 9.41 9.43
N TYR A 13 14.36 8.20 9.23
CA TYR A 13 14.62 7.05 10.09
C TYR A 13 15.43 6.00 9.33
N PRO A 14 16.07 5.03 10.03
CA PRO A 14 16.85 4.00 9.38
C PRO A 14 16.06 3.29 8.28
N TYR A 15 16.60 3.24 7.07
CA TYR A 15 15.96 2.69 5.88
C TYR A 15 16.77 1.49 5.38
N PHE A 16 16.11 0.34 5.26
CA PHE A 16 16.77 -0.94 4.98
C PHE A 16 16.38 -1.56 3.63
N VAL A 17 15.58 -0.88 2.82
CA VAL A 17 15.31 -1.36 1.46
C VAL A 17 16.58 -1.25 0.63
N THR A 18 16.94 -2.33 -0.04
CA THR A 18 18.12 -2.42 -0.92
C THR A 18 17.73 -2.23 -2.38
N HIS A 19 16.72 -2.95 -2.86
CA HIS A 19 16.29 -2.96 -4.26
C HIS A 19 14.89 -3.56 -4.39
N LEU A 20 14.34 -3.54 -5.60
CA LEU A 20 13.21 -4.36 -5.99
C LEU A 20 13.70 -5.54 -6.80
N GLU A 21 13.13 -6.72 -6.60
CA GLU A 21 13.54 -7.95 -7.28
C GLU A 21 12.35 -8.56 -8.06
N CYS A 22 12.61 -9.01 -9.29
CA CYS A 22 11.64 -9.74 -10.07
C CYS A 22 11.31 -11.09 -9.39
N SER A 23 10.04 -11.33 -9.11
CA SER A 23 9.56 -12.54 -8.41
C SER A 23 9.85 -13.87 -9.11
N GLU A 24 10.19 -13.85 -10.40
CA GLU A 24 10.47 -15.07 -11.19
C GLU A 24 11.95 -15.18 -11.60
N LYS A 25 12.54 -14.08 -12.04
CA LYS A 25 13.89 -14.11 -12.66
C LYS A 25 15.01 -13.57 -11.78
N GLY A 26 14.68 -13.01 -10.62
CA GLY A 26 15.66 -12.46 -9.69
C GLY A 26 16.43 -11.24 -10.21
N ASN A 27 15.95 -10.56 -11.28
CA ASN A 27 16.54 -9.32 -11.75
C ASN A 27 16.23 -8.18 -10.78
N ASP A 28 17.22 -7.33 -10.53
CA ASP A 28 17.12 -6.18 -9.63
C ASP A 28 16.65 -4.92 -10.36
N TYR A 29 15.93 -4.06 -9.62
CA TYR A 29 15.43 -2.76 -10.06
C TYR A 29 15.66 -1.72 -8.95
N ASP A 30 15.91 -0.47 -9.33
CA ASP A 30 16.11 0.60 -8.35
C ASP A 30 14.80 0.91 -7.60
N ALA A 31 14.83 0.80 -6.28
CA ALA A 31 13.69 1.13 -5.41
C ALA A 31 13.38 2.64 -5.32
N ASN A 32 14.24 3.50 -5.86
CA ASN A 32 14.04 4.95 -5.95
C ASN A 32 13.36 5.39 -7.24
N GLU A 33 13.06 4.47 -8.14
CA GLU A 33 12.35 4.73 -9.38
C GLU A 33 10.93 4.16 -9.36
N VAL A 34 10.06 4.71 -10.23
CA VAL A 34 8.68 4.22 -10.37
C VAL A 34 8.65 2.96 -11.21
N HIS A 35 8.34 1.85 -10.57
CA HIS A 35 8.17 0.56 -11.25
C HIS A 35 6.79 -0.02 -11.02
N ASN A 36 6.23 -0.66 -12.04
CA ASN A 36 5.07 -1.54 -11.92
C ASN A 36 5.52 -3.01 -11.92
N LEU A 37 5.50 -3.64 -13.09
CA LEU A 37 5.98 -5.01 -13.27
C LEU A 37 7.43 -5.01 -13.75
N SER A 38 8.11 -6.13 -13.55
CA SER A 38 9.42 -6.38 -14.16
C SER A 38 9.34 -6.41 -15.69
N ALA A 39 10.49 -6.36 -16.37
CA ALA A 39 10.57 -6.53 -17.82
C ALA A 39 10.00 -7.87 -18.32
N ALA A 40 9.92 -8.88 -17.44
CA ALA A 40 9.28 -10.16 -17.70
C ALA A 40 7.75 -10.15 -17.46
N GLY A 41 7.15 -8.98 -17.11
CA GLY A 41 5.73 -8.87 -16.79
C GLY A 41 5.34 -9.51 -15.45
N LYS A 42 6.30 -9.71 -14.54
CA LYS A 42 6.09 -10.35 -13.23
C LYS A 42 6.11 -9.32 -12.11
N PRO A 43 5.45 -9.61 -10.96
CA PRO A 43 5.51 -8.75 -9.78
C PRO A 43 6.93 -8.48 -9.33
N LEU A 44 7.15 -7.30 -8.77
CA LEU A 44 8.37 -6.91 -8.08
C LEU A 44 8.19 -7.06 -6.57
N LEU A 45 9.22 -7.54 -5.89
CA LEU A 45 9.29 -7.73 -4.45
C LEU A 45 10.30 -6.76 -3.85
N VAL A 46 9.90 -6.06 -2.77
CA VAL A 46 10.83 -5.20 -2.03
C VAL A 46 11.81 -6.05 -1.25
N ARG A 47 13.11 -5.79 -1.40
CA ARG A 47 14.18 -6.48 -0.68
C ARG A 47 14.80 -5.59 0.38
N TYR A 48 15.16 -6.20 1.50
CA TYR A 48 15.67 -5.51 2.69
C TYR A 48 17.01 -6.11 3.12
N ASP A 49 17.91 -5.27 3.63
CA ASP A 49 19.05 -5.73 4.42
C ASP A 49 18.56 -6.16 5.81
N LEU A 50 18.15 -7.42 5.91
CA LEU A 50 17.65 -8.00 7.15
C LEU A 50 18.73 -8.15 8.22
N SER A 51 20.02 -8.23 7.82
CA SER A 51 21.13 -8.33 8.76
C SER A 51 21.37 -7.01 9.47
N ALA A 52 21.43 -5.91 8.72
CA ALA A 52 21.52 -4.57 9.28
C ALA A 52 20.29 -4.21 10.12
N LEU A 53 19.09 -4.55 9.63
CA LEU A 53 17.83 -4.32 10.33
C LEU A 53 17.80 -5.03 11.69
N LYS A 54 18.19 -6.32 11.74
CA LYS A 54 18.23 -7.10 12.98
C LYS A 54 19.15 -6.50 14.04
N SER A 55 20.20 -5.81 13.60
CA SER A 55 21.14 -5.14 14.50
C SER A 55 20.65 -3.76 14.97
N SER A 56 19.63 -3.20 14.32
CA SER A 56 19.18 -1.81 14.52
C SER A 56 17.90 -1.71 15.33
N ILE A 57 17.10 -2.78 15.45
CA ILE A 57 15.79 -2.74 16.08
C ILE A 57 15.56 -3.98 16.95
N THR A 58 14.88 -3.79 18.08
CA THR A 58 14.44 -4.88 18.96
C THR A 58 12.92 -4.95 19.04
N LYS A 59 12.40 -6.09 19.51
CA LYS A 59 10.95 -6.27 19.71
C LYS A 59 10.41 -5.30 20.77
N GLU A 60 11.19 -5.06 21.81
CA GLU A 60 10.86 -4.15 22.91
C GLU A 60 10.72 -2.72 22.37
N ALA A 61 11.70 -2.24 21.59
CA ALA A 61 11.63 -0.92 20.96
C ALA A 61 10.40 -0.74 20.05
N VAL A 62 9.99 -1.78 19.34
CA VAL A 62 8.76 -1.77 18.52
C VAL A 62 7.52 -1.75 19.41
N ALA A 63 7.53 -2.48 20.55
CA ALA A 63 6.39 -2.56 21.46
C ALA A 63 6.06 -1.22 22.15
N GLU A 64 7.08 -0.40 22.39
CA GLU A 64 6.94 0.93 23.02
C GLU A 64 6.37 2.01 22.07
N ARG A 65 6.32 1.75 20.77
CA ARG A 65 5.81 2.70 19.78
C ARG A 65 4.28 2.78 19.78
N PRO A 66 3.70 3.88 19.26
CA PRO A 66 2.25 3.96 19.03
C PRO A 66 1.71 2.73 18.30
N ALA A 67 0.50 2.33 18.67
CA ALA A 67 -0.16 1.14 18.14
C ALA A 67 -0.78 1.43 16.75
N ASP A 68 0.06 1.74 15.78
CA ASP A 68 -0.31 2.02 14.39
C ASP A 68 0.53 1.20 13.39
N LEU A 69 0.25 1.35 12.10
CA LEU A 69 0.98 0.67 11.02
C LEU A 69 2.46 1.09 11.00
N TRP A 70 2.75 2.34 11.29
CA TRP A 70 4.09 2.94 11.16
C TRP A 70 5.04 2.57 12.30
N ARG A 71 4.56 1.83 13.30
CA ARG A 71 5.45 1.23 14.31
C ARG A 71 6.50 0.29 13.73
N TYR A 72 6.25 -0.22 12.51
CA TYR A 72 7.14 -1.13 11.76
C TYR A 72 7.92 -0.42 10.66
N ARG A 73 8.10 0.89 10.75
CA ARG A 73 8.64 1.75 9.69
C ARG A 73 9.95 1.26 9.04
N GLU A 74 10.86 0.65 9.81
CA GLU A 74 12.13 0.12 9.29
C GLU A 74 11.93 -1.10 8.35
N LEU A 75 10.78 -1.75 8.45
CA LEU A 75 10.35 -2.83 7.59
C LEU A 75 9.44 -2.37 6.44
N LEU A 76 9.32 -1.05 6.24
CA LEU A 76 8.42 -0.47 5.25
C LEU A 76 9.20 0.36 4.22
N PRO A 77 8.76 0.42 2.95
CA PRO A 77 9.52 1.01 1.85
C PRO A 77 9.37 2.53 1.73
N VAL A 78 9.00 3.24 2.78
CA VAL A 78 8.91 4.70 2.81
C VAL A 78 10.07 5.23 3.67
N ARG A 79 10.89 6.12 3.11
CA ARG A 79 12.15 6.58 3.72
C ARG A 79 11.97 7.72 4.70
N SER A 80 11.12 8.69 4.39
CA SER A 80 10.95 9.92 5.16
C SER A 80 9.55 10.05 5.74
N THR A 81 9.47 10.55 6.99
CA THR A 81 8.19 10.80 7.67
C THR A 81 7.30 11.79 6.96
N GLU A 82 7.87 12.74 6.22
CA GLU A 82 7.10 13.73 5.42
C GLU A 82 6.28 13.10 4.29
N ASN A 83 6.67 11.90 3.85
CA ASN A 83 5.99 11.15 2.80
C ASN A 83 4.90 10.22 3.33
N ILE A 84 4.82 10.06 4.65
CA ILE A 84 3.77 9.26 5.27
C ILE A 84 2.40 9.88 5.01
N VAL A 85 1.52 9.09 4.40
CA VAL A 85 0.11 9.42 4.18
C VAL A 85 -0.70 8.50 5.07
N SER A 86 -1.23 9.02 6.17
CA SER A 86 -1.99 8.24 7.17
C SER A 86 -3.39 8.82 7.35
N LEU A 87 -4.34 7.93 7.57
CA LEU A 87 -5.70 8.20 8.00
C LEU A 87 -5.97 7.62 9.40
N GLY A 88 -4.91 7.21 10.13
CA GLY A 88 -5.01 6.66 11.48
C GLY A 88 -5.13 5.13 11.50
N GLU A 89 -4.30 4.44 10.70
CA GLU A 89 -4.24 2.97 10.68
C GLU A 89 -3.76 2.43 12.04
N THR A 90 -4.69 1.88 12.80
CA THR A 90 -4.41 1.33 14.14
C THR A 90 -4.10 -0.16 14.11
N VAL A 91 -3.55 -0.67 15.20
CA VAL A 91 -3.54 -2.12 15.47
C VAL A 91 -4.98 -2.57 15.74
N THR A 92 -5.48 -3.47 14.89
CA THR A 92 -6.84 -3.96 14.98
C THR A 92 -7.00 -5.05 16.05
N PRO A 93 -8.14 -5.11 16.75
CA PRO A 93 -8.35 -6.07 17.83
C PRO A 93 -8.49 -7.50 17.31
N LEU A 94 -8.18 -8.46 18.18
CA LEU A 94 -8.59 -9.85 18.06
C LEU A 94 -9.88 -10.02 18.88
N VAL A 95 -10.98 -10.31 18.21
CA VAL A 95 -12.29 -10.55 18.81
C VAL A 95 -12.49 -12.05 18.93
N SER A 96 -12.72 -12.53 20.16
CA SER A 96 -13.05 -13.94 20.39
C SER A 96 -14.49 -14.21 20.07
N ILE A 97 -14.74 -15.27 19.30
CA ILE A 97 -16.08 -15.82 19.03
C ILE A 97 -16.09 -17.33 19.30
N PRO A 98 -17.20 -17.88 19.84
CA PRO A 98 -17.32 -19.31 20.04
C PRO A 98 -17.44 -20.05 18.72
N SER A 99 -16.69 -21.14 18.58
CA SER A 99 -16.85 -22.09 17.48
C SER A 99 -17.96 -23.11 17.78
N PRO A 100 -18.62 -23.69 16.75
CA PRO A 100 -19.61 -24.74 16.94
C PRO A 100 -19.09 -25.98 17.67
N ASP A 101 -17.80 -26.25 17.65
CA ASP A 101 -17.15 -27.36 18.38
C ASP A 101 -16.67 -26.97 19.78
N GLY A 102 -17.08 -25.80 20.29
CA GLY A 102 -16.77 -25.32 21.64
C GLY A 102 -15.37 -24.72 21.81
N LYS A 103 -14.60 -24.57 20.72
CA LYS A 103 -13.30 -23.89 20.77
C LYS A 103 -13.46 -22.37 20.60
N GLU A 104 -12.41 -21.65 20.86
CA GLU A 104 -12.31 -20.22 20.61
C GLU A 104 -11.76 -19.96 19.19
N ILE A 105 -12.42 -19.07 18.45
CA ILE A 105 -11.93 -18.52 17.20
C ILE A 105 -11.57 -17.05 17.43
N LEU A 106 -10.34 -16.67 17.11
CA LEU A 106 -9.91 -15.28 17.17
C LEU A 106 -10.09 -14.63 15.79
N VAL A 107 -10.96 -13.63 15.70
CA VAL A 107 -11.21 -12.83 14.50
C VAL A 107 -10.44 -11.53 14.59
N LYS A 108 -9.52 -11.31 13.64
CA LYS A 108 -8.86 -10.01 13.51
C LYS A 108 -9.77 -9.03 12.77
N ASP A 109 -10.31 -8.05 13.51
CA ASP A 109 -11.31 -7.12 12.99
C ASP A 109 -10.67 -5.97 12.18
N GLU A 110 -10.33 -6.26 10.94
CA GLU A 110 -9.78 -5.28 9.99
C GLU A 110 -10.83 -4.26 9.49
N GLY A 111 -12.10 -4.43 9.83
CA GLY A 111 -13.16 -3.45 9.58
C GLY A 111 -12.98 -2.15 10.39
N ARG A 112 -12.14 -2.16 11.42
CA ARG A 112 -11.78 -0.98 12.22
C ARG A 112 -10.82 -0.02 11.54
N LEU A 113 -10.21 -0.42 10.44
CA LEU A 113 -9.28 0.42 9.69
C LEU A 113 -10.02 1.51 8.91
N PRO A 114 -9.34 2.61 8.56
CA PRO A 114 -9.87 3.60 7.62
C PRO A 114 -10.46 2.95 6.38
N THR A 115 -11.56 3.50 5.86
CA THR A 115 -12.35 2.93 4.75
C THR A 115 -12.91 1.51 5.02
N GLY A 116 -13.05 1.13 6.29
CA GLY A 116 -13.76 -0.07 6.74
C GLY A 116 -13.16 -1.40 6.28
N SER A 117 -11.89 -1.46 5.88
CA SER A 117 -11.31 -2.71 5.39
C SER A 117 -9.78 -2.76 5.47
N PHE A 118 -9.21 -3.99 5.42
CA PHE A 118 -7.76 -4.20 5.37
C PHE A 118 -7.07 -3.57 4.13
N LYS A 119 -7.84 -3.12 3.14
CA LYS A 119 -7.29 -2.44 1.95
C LYS A 119 -6.57 -1.15 2.32
N ALA A 120 -6.95 -0.51 3.42
CA ALA A 120 -6.27 0.64 3.99
C ALA A 120 -4.77 0.41 4.15
N ARG A 121 -4.34 -0.73 4.71
CA ARG A 121 -2.91 -1.04 4.92
C ARG A 121 -2.09 -0.97 3.64
N GLY A 122 -2.59 -1.61 2.58
CA GLY A 122 -1.89 -1.63 1.29
C GLY A 122 -1.89 -0.27 0.60
N LEU A 123 -3.02 0.44 0.61
CA LEU A 123 -3.14 1.73 -0.08
C LEU A 123 -2.43 2.86 0.68
N CYS A 124 -2.43 2.83 2.01
CA CYS A 124 -1.58 3.67 2.85
C CYS A 124 -0.12 3.60 2.38
N MET A 125 0.41 2.39 2.24
CA MET A 125 1.79 2.16 1.83
C MET A 125 2.06 2.57 0.38
N ALA A 126 1.21 2.14 -0.56
CA ALA A 126 1.39 2.45 -1.97
C ALA A 126 1.31 3.96 -2.25
N VAL A 127 0.37 4.67 -1.61
CA VAL A 127 0.22 6.13 -1.80
C VAL A 127 1.36 6.89 -1.12
N SER A 128 1.80 6.47 0.08
CA SER A 128 2.96 7.08 0.74
C SER A 128 4.22 6.95 -0.11
N LYS A 129 4.48 5.75 -0.67
CA LYS A 129 5.63 5.55 -1.55
C LYS A 129 5.48 6.29 -2.88
N ALA A 130 4.28 6.32 -3.46
CA ALA A 130 4.00 7.09 -4.67
C ALA A 130 4.29 8.59 -4.47
N LYS A 131 3.89 9.15 -3.31
CA LYS A 131 4.23 10.52 -2.91
C LYS A 131 5.73 10.74 -2.86
N GLU A 132 6.49 9.83 -2.22
CA GLU A 132 7.94 9.87 -2.14
C GLU A 132 8.62 9.85 -3.52
N LEU A 133 8.09 9.03 -4.43
CA LEU A 133 8.57 8.92 -5.82
C LEU A 133 8.06 10.05 -6.75
N GLY A 134 7.30 11.02 -6.22
CA GLY A 134 6.80 12.15 -6.98
C GLY A 134 5.66 11.84 -7.94
N VAL A 135 4.99 10.70 -7.79
CA VAL A 135 3.81 10.32 -8.60
C VAL A 135 2.68 11.32 -8.37
N LYS A 136 2.05 11.76 -9.45
CA LYS A 136 0.95 12.75 -9.41
C LYS A 136 -0.42 12.16 -9.70
N VAL A 137 -0.45 11.04 -10.41
CA VAL A 137 -1.69 10.41 -10.86
C VAL A 137 -1.61 8.90 -10.64
N MET A 138 -2.63 8.33 -10.01
CA MET A 138 -2.74 6.89 -9.76
C MET A 138 -4.03 6.35 -10.35
N ALA A 139 -4.01 5.10 -10.83
CA ALA A 139 -5.21 4.46 -11.38
C ALA A 139 -5.33 3.00 -10.94
N MET A 140 -6.57 2.51 -10.80
CA MET A 140 -6.83 1.10 -10.53
C MET A 140 -8.22 0.63 -10.98
N PRO A 141 -8.37 -0.65 -11.34
CA PRO A 141 -9.66 -1.33 -11.38
C PRO A 141 -10.05 -1.80 -9.97
N THR A 142 -11.35 -1.82 -9.67
CA THR A 142 -11.83 -2.29 -8.36
C THR A 142 -13.28 -2.72 -8.38
N ASN A 143 -13.63 -3.69 -7.54
CA ASN A 143 -15.03 -4.05 -7.21
C ASN A 143 -15.53 -3.36 -5.92
N GLY A 144 -14.77 -2.35 -5.39
CA GLY A 144 -15.22 -1.62 -4.20
C GLY A 144 -14.09 -1.19 -3.26
N ASN A 145 -13.86 -1.91 -2.17
CA ASN A 145 -13.03 -1.47 -1.03
C ASN A 145 -11.60 -1.00 -1.39
N ALA A 146 -10.99 -1.54 -2.44
CA ALA A 146 -9.65 -1.11 -2.83
C ALA A 146 -9.68 0.28 -3.50
N GLY A 147 -10.72 0.56 -4.30
CA GLY A 147 -10.95 1.88 -4.88
C GLY A 147 -11.28 2.93 -3.83
N ALA A 148 -12.13 2.59 -2.87
CA ALA A 148 -12.46 3.47 -1.74
C ALA A 148 -11.20 3.85 -0.95
N ALA A 149 -10.35 2.86 -0.64
CA ALA A 149 -9.09 3.13 0.03
C ALA A 149 -8.14 3.97 -0.85
N LEU A 150 -7.98 3.67 -2.16
CA LEU A 150 -7.16 4.51 -3.04
C LEU A 150 -7.65 5.96 -3.04
N ALA A 151 -8.94 6.17 -3.25
CA ALA A 151 -9.53 7.50 -3.29
C ALA A 151 -9.24 8.31 -2.01
N ALA A 152 -9.46 7.71 -0.83
CA ALA A 152 -9.24 8.33 0.46
C ALA A 152 -7.76 8.71 0.68
N TYR A 153 -6.82 7.79 0.43
CA TYR A 153 -5.39 8.07 0.61
C TYR A 153 -4.84 9.04 -0.43
N CYS A 154 -5.28 8.96 -1.69
CA CYS A 154 -4.91 9.92 -2.73
C CYS A 154 -5.43 11.32 -2.43
N SER A 155 -6.68 11.45 -1.98
CA SER A 155 -7.26 12.71 -1.50
C SER A 155 -6.40 13.31 -0.38
N ARG A 156 -6.02 12.50 0.62
CA ARG A 156 -5.14 12.93 1.71
C ARG A 156 -3.75 13.37 1.26
N ALA A 157 -3.22 12.73 0.19
CA ALA A 157 -1.90 13.01 -0.35
C ALA A 157 -1.86 14.17 -1.37
N GLY A 158 -3.01 14.63 -1.85
CA GLY A 158 -3.09 15.55 -2.99
C GLY A 158 -2.66 14.92 -4.30
N ILE A 159 -2.85 13.60 -4.46
CA ILE A 159 -2.57 12.82 -5.67
C ILE A 159 -3.90 12.59 -6.40
N GLU A 160 -3.93 12.82 -7.69
CA GLU A 160 -5.09 12.56 -8.52
C GLU A 160 -5.31 11.05 -8.68
N SER A 161 -6.57 10.59 -8.59
CA SER A 161 -6.89 9.16 -8.67
C SER A 161 -8.01 8.85 -9.66
N TYR A 162 -7.78 7.83 -10.48
CA TYR A 162 -8.74 7.29 -11.46
C TYR A 162 -9.14 5.88 -11.06
N VAL A 163 -10.45 5.65 -10.89
CA VAL A 163 -10.99 4.38 -10.42
C VAL A 163 -11.99 3.85 -11.42
N PHE A 164 -11.76 2.63 -11.88
CA PHE A 164 -12.60 1.94 -12.86
C PHE A 164 -13.31 0.79 -12.17
N CYS A 165 -14.64 0.85 -12.13
CA CYS A 165 -15.49 -0.15 -11.52
C CYS A 165 -16.29 -0.89 -12.58
N PRO A 166 -16.38 -2.24 -12.53
CA PRO A 166 -17.31 -2.97 -13.35
C PRO A 166 -18.78 -2.60 -13.03
N GLU A 167 -19.67 -2.90 -13.94
CA GLU A 167 -21.06 -2.48 -13.86
C GLU A 167 -21.79 -3.01 -12.61
N ASP A 168 -21.41 -4.20 -12.15
CA ASP A 168 -21.99 -4.87 -10.99
C ASP A 168 -21.42 -4.41 -9.63
N THR A 169 -20.53 -3.42 -9.62
CA THR A 169 -20.00 -2.86 -8.36
C THR A 169 -21.12 -2.25 -7.53
N PRO A 170 -21.23 -2.60 -6.22
CA PRO A 170 -22.25 -2.04 -5.35
C PRO A 170 -22.24 -0.51 -5.33
N GLU A 171 -23.41 0.10 -5.43
CA GLU A 171 -23.58 1.56 -5.47
C GLU A 171 -22.96 2.26 -4.26
N VAL A 172 -23.02 1.65 -3.08
CA VAL A 172 -22.41 2.22 -1.86
C VAL A 172 -20.89 2.40 -2.00
N ASN A 173 -20.22 1.44 -2.62
CA ASN A 173 -18.77 1.54 -2.86
C ASN A 173 -18.44 2.62 -3.89
N MET A 174 -19.24 2.74 -4.95
CA MET A 174 -19.04 3.80 -5.94
C MET A 174 -19.26 5.19 -5.34
N ARG A 175 -20.27 5.36 -4.50
CA ARG A 175 -20.50 6.63 -3.77
C ARG A 175 -19.34 6.96 -2.82
N GLU A 176 -18.84 5.97 -2.11
CA GLU A 176 -17.66 6.14 -1.23
C GLU A 176 -16.44 6.61 -2.01
N ILE A 177 -16.15 6.02 -3.18
CA ILE A 177 -15.06 6.42 -4.07
C ILE A 177 -15.26 7.86 -4.56
N ALA A 178 -16.44 8.18 -5.05
CA ALA A 178 -16.74 9.49 -5.63
C ALA A 178 -16.68 10.62 -4.60
N VAL A 179 -17.18 10.41 -3.38
CA VAL A 179 -17.17 11.43 -2.32
C VAL A 179 -15.76 11.78 -1.85
N GLN A 180 -14.80 10.86 -2.03
CA GLN A 180 -13.38 11.11 -1.74
C GLN A 180 -12.66 11.90 -2.84
N GLY A 181 -13.34 12.27 -3.93
CA GLY A 181 -12.81 13.10 -5.00
C GLY A 181 -12.06 12.35 -6.10
N ALA A 182 -12.17 11.02 -6.18
CA ALA A 182 -11.62 10.26 -7.29
C ALA A 182 -12.44 10.41 -8.58
N HIS A 183 -11.76 10.40 -9.72
CA HIS A 183 -12.41 10.24 -11.02
C HIS A 183 -12.90 8.80 -11.17
N LEU A 184 -14.21 8.62 -10.99
CA LEU A 184 -14.85 7.30 -11.02
C LEU A 184 -15.50 7.02 -12.37
N TRP A 185 -15.20 5.84 -12.91
CA TRP A 185 -15.79 5.35 -14.14
C TRP A 185 -16.47 3.99 -13.92
N ARG A 186 -17.76 3.89 -14.30
CA ARG A 186 -18.46 2.62 -14.40
C ARG A 186 -18.24 2.05 -15.80
N VAL A 187 -17.69 0.85 -15.88
CA VAL A 187 -17.35 0.15 -17.10
C VAL A 187 -18.39 -0.92 -17.38
N ASN A 188 -19.00 -0.89 -18.55
CA ASN A 188 -19.85 -1.98 -19.03
C ASN A 188 -18.97 -3.20 -19.36
N GLY A 189 -18.72 -4.05 -18.39
CA GLY A 189 -17.82 -5.19 -18.45
C GLY A 189 -17.45 -5.71 -17.08
N LEU A 190 -16.50 -6.62 -17.03
CA LEU A 190 -16.01 -7.25 -15.82
C LEU A 190 -14.73 -6.53 -15.29
N ILE A 191 -14.25 -6.96 -14.13
CA ILE A 191 -13.03 -6.39 -13.50
C ILE A 191 -11.81 -6.49 -14.42
N ASP A 192 -11.73 -7.52 -15.26
CA ASP A 192 -10.63 -7.70 -16.22
C ASP A 192 -10.67 -6.63 -17.32
N ASP A 193 -11.85 -6.19 -17.74
CA ASP A 193 -12.01 -5.11 -18.71
C ASP A 193 -11.59 -3.76 -18.12
N CYS A 194 -11.96 -3.51 -16.85
CA CYS A 194 -11.42 -2.38 -16.09
C CYS A 194 -9.88 -2.43 -16.02
N GLY A 195 -9.33 -3.64 -15.79
CA GLY A 195 -7.89 -3.86 -15.74
C GLY A 195 -7.16 -3.58 -17.07
N LYS A 196 -7.79 -3.89 -18.21
CA LYS A 196 -7.29 -3.55 -19.54
C LYS A 196 -7.29 -2.03 -19.75
N ILE A 197 -8.38 -1.35 -19.38
CA ILE A 197 -8.47 0.12 -19.48
C ILE A 197 -7.33 0.78 -18.69
N VAL A 198 -7.08 0.34 -17.45
CA VAL A 198 -5.97 0.86 -16.63
C VAL A 198 -4.63 0.59 -17.29
N GLY A 199 -4.39 -0.64 -17.75
CA GLY A 199 -3.13 -1.03 -18.38
C GLY A 199 -2.85 -0.31 -19.70
N ASP A 200 -3.86 -0.08 -20.53
CA ASP A 200 -3.73 0.64 -21.80
C ASP A 200 -3.67 2.16 -21.56
N GLY A 201 -4.48 2.67 -20.67
CA GLY A 201 -4.46 4.08 -20.28
C GLY A 201 -3.10 4.50 -19.72
N LYS A 202 -2.43 3.65 -18.96
CA LYS A 202 -1.07 3.90 -18.47
C LYS A 202 -0.08 4.27 -19.58
N LYS A 203 -0.19 3.61 -20.74
CA LYS A 203 0.72 3.85 -21.89
C LYS A 203 0.56 5.26 -22.47
N VAL A 204 -0.61 5.87 -22.29
CA VAL A 204 -0.97 7.17 -22.85
C VAL A 204 -0.90 8.29 -21.85
N THR A 205 -1.40 8.05 -20.61
CA THR A 205 -1.52 9.06 -19.58
C THR A 205 -0.33 9.08 -18.62
N GLY A 206 0.43 7.99 -18.54
CA GLY A 206 1.53 7.86 -17.60
C GLY A 206 1.13 7.65 -16.13
N TRP A 207 -0.16 7.41 -15.82
CA TRP A 207 -0.58 7.15 -14.44
C TRP A 207 0.10 5.91 -13.84
N PHE A 208 0.27 5.91 -12.53
CA PHE A 208 0.79 4.76 -11.81
C PHE A 208 -0.35 3.75 -11.58
N ASP A 209 -0.22 2.56 -12.21
CA ASP A 209 -1.18 1.45 -12.04
C ASP A 209 -0.97 0.77 -10.70
N VAL A 210 -1.94 0.94 -9.78
CA VAL A 210 -1.92 0.31 -8.45
C VAL A 210 -2.85 -0.90 -8.34
N SER A 211 -3.06 -1.61 -9.42
CA SER A 211 -3.74 -2.91 -9.42
C SER A 211 -3.01 -3.93 -8.55
N THR A 212 -3.73 -4.93 -8.08
CA THR A 212 -3.15 -5.99 -7.23
C THR A 212 -2.00 -6.69 -7.94
N LEU A 213 -0.84 -6.75 -7.27
CA LEU A 213 0.41 -7.34 -7.76
C LEU A 213 0.99 -6.71 -9.03
N LYS A 214 0.49 -5.55 -9.46
CA LYS A 214 1.08 -4.77 -10.56
C LYS A 214 1.97 -3.62 -10.08
N GLU A 215 2.15 -3.48 -8.78
CA GLU A 215 3.10 -2.60 -8.12
C GLU A 215 3.62 -3.28 -6.83
N PRO A 216 4.80 -2.91 -6.32
CA PRO A 216 5.45 -3.67 -5.25
C PRO A 216 4.99 -3.29 -3.83
N TYR A 217 4.27 -2.17 -3.62
CA TYR A 217 4.17 -1.54 -2.30
C TYR A 217 2.90 -1.92 -1.51
N ARG A 218 1.79 -2.27 -2.17
CA ARG A 218 0.56 -2.68 -1.46
C ARG A 218 0.74 -3.93 -0.60
N ILE A 219 1.58 -4.86 -1.03
CA ILE A 219 1.88 -6.07 -0.27
C ILE A 219 2.68 -5.73 1.00
N GLU A 220 3.55 -4.73 0.91
CA GLU A 220 4.36 -4.26 2.03
C GLU A 220 3.51 -3.68 3.16
N GLY A 221 2.47 -2.93 2.84
CA GLY A 221 1.51 -2.47 3.84
C GLY A 221 0.71 -3.60 4.47
N LYS A 222 0.32 -4.61 3.69
CA LYS A 222 -0.47 -5.75 4.17
C LYS A 222 0.29 -6.64 5.16
N LYS A 223 1.60 -6.75 5.08
CA LYS A 223 2.40 -7.57 6.02
C LYS A 223 2.35 -7.05 7.47
N THR A 224 1.80 -5.86 7.70
CA THR A 224 1.61 -5.30 9.04
C THR A 224 0.32 -5.77 9.74
N MET A 225 -0.45 -6.65 9.10
CA MET A 225 -1.70 -7.20 9.61
C MET A 225 -1.51 -8.11 10.82
#